data_cb08fa77dae3bcdbe8f3833147baa93d
#
_entry.id   cb08fa77dae3bcdbe8f3833147baa93d
#
_cell.length_a   1.000
_cell.length_b   1.000
_cell.length_c   1.000
_cell.angle_alpha   90.00
_cell.angle_beta   90.00
_cell.angle_gamma   90.00
#
_symmetry.space_group_name_H-M   'P 1'
#
loop_
_entity.id
_entity.type
_entity.pdbx_description
1 polymer ?
#
loop_
_entity_poly.entity_id
_entity_poly.type
_entity_poly.pdbx_seq_one_letter_code
_entity_poly.pdbx_strand_id
1 'polypeptide(L)'
;MAETPEGKVKRWLYGTAQKPGKLFDYFPGAWVYKPPGGMFGRAGTADCLLCWRGIFIAIEVKAEGNTPTELQLRSLRNINAAGGIGAILTGKDESRLDAIRSAVLAKLQEIGREWSQSTI
;
A
#
# COMPACT_ATOMS: atom_id res chain seq x y z
N MET A 1 22.62 1.69 -14.07
CA MET A 1 21.58 0.79 -14.58
C MET A 1 20.25 1.54 -14.67
N ALA A 2 19.54 1.40 -15.78
CA ALA A 2 18.26 2.10 -15.93
C ALA A 2 17.21 1.50 -14.98
N GLU A 3 16.43 2.37 -14.41
CA GLU A 3 15.34 1.98 -13.53
C GLU A 3 14.20 1.35 -14.35
N THR A 4 13.60 0.27 -13.82
CA THR A 4 12.45 -0.36 -14.47
C THR A 4 11.21 0.53 -14.41
N PRO A 5 10.22 0.34 -15.30
CA PRO A 5 8.96 1.08 -15.21
C PRO A 5 8.28 0.92 -13.83
N GLU A 6 8.26 -0.28 -13.27
CA GLU A 6 7.71 -0.51 -11.95
C GLU A 6 8.54 0.20 -10.87
N GLY A 7 9.86 0.19 -10.98
CA GLY A 7 10.75 0.90 -10.06
C GLY A 7 10.50 2.40 -10.04
N LYS A 8 10.16 2.98 -11.19
CA LYS A 8 9.80 4.40 -11.28
C LYS A 8 8.52 4.70 -10.50
N VAL A 9 7.53 3.82 -10.57
CA VAL A 9 6.30 3.97 -9.80
C VAL A 9 6.57 3.86 -8.30
N LYS A 10 7.40 2.88 -7.90
CA LYS A 10 7.79 2.70 -6.49
C LYS A 10 8.52 3.93 -5.96
N ARG A 11 9.44 4.50 -6.73
CA ARG A 11 10.16 5.71 -6.31
C ARG A 11 9.22 6.91 -6.17
N TRP A 12 8.28 7.07 -7.08
CA TRP A 12 7.26 8.10 -6.99
C TRP A 12 6.40 7.91 -5.71
N LEU A 13 6.06 6.67 -5.39
CA LEU A 13 5.24 6.34 -4.23
C LEU A 13 6.00 6.57 -2.92
N TYR A 14 7.21 6.02 -2.80
CA TYR A 14 7.99 6.08 -1.56
C TYR A 14 8.81 7.35 -1.41
N GLY A 15 9.24 7.95 -2.51
CA GLY A 15 10.16 9.07 -2.52
C GLY A 15 11.61 8.65 -2.38
N THR A 16 12.43 9.58 -1.99
CA THR A 16 13.86 9.42 -1.76
C THR A 16 14.22 9.92 -0.36
N ALA A 17 15.50 9.78 0.02
CA ALA A 17 15.97 10.30 1.29
C ALA A 17 15.81 11.84 1.39
N GLN A 18 15.80 12.53 0.24
CA GLN A 18 15.70 13.98 0.18
C GLN A 18 14.28 14.49 0.02
N LYS A 19 13.35 13.65 -0.47
CA LYS A 19 12.00 14.08 -0.78
C LYS A 19 11.00 12.97 -0.50
N PRO A 20 10.01 13.20 0.39
CA PRO A 20 8.96 12.22 0.61
C PRO A 20 8.18 11.95 -0.67
N GLY A 21 7.71 10.72 -0.84
CA GLY A 21 6.90 10.32 -1.97
C GLY A 21 5.42 10.60 -1.77
N LYS A 22 4.64 10.29 -2.78
CA LYS A 22 3.18 10.52 -2.80
C LYS A 22 2.44 9.76 -1.70
N LEU A 23 2.96 8.61 -1.27
CA LEU A 23 2.34 7.85 -0.20
C LEU A 23 2.10 8.71 1.05
N PHE A 24 3.07 9.56 1.40
CA PHE A 24 3.00 10.38 2.60
C PHE A 24 2.10 11.61 2.44
N ASP A 25 1.77 12.01 1.22
CA ASP A 25 0.78 13.04 0.95
C ASP A 25 -0.63 12.53 1.24
N TYR A 26 -0.89 11.25 0.94
CA TYR A 26 -2.21 10.63 1.12
C TYR A 26 -2.39 9.97 2.48
N PHE A 27 -1.30 9.50 3.09
CA PHE A 27 -1.32 8.81 4.37
C PHE A 27 -0.32 9.44 5.34
N PRO A 28 -0.54 10.70 5.75
CA PRO A 28 0.41 11.39 6.62
C PRO A 28 0.50 10.68 7.99
N GLY A 29 1.73 10.45 8.42
CA GLY A 29 2.00 9.77 9.68
C GLY A 29 1.88 8.24 9.63
N ALA A 30 1.68 7.66 8.44
CA ALA A 30 1.58 6.21 8.32
C ALA A 30 2.89 5.51 8.69
N TRP A 31 2.77 4.35 9.33
CA TRP A 31 3.90 3.42 9.46
C TRP A 31 3.99 2.63 8.16
N VAL A 32 5.18 2.59 7.56
CA VAL A 32 5.37 1.97 6.24
C VAL A 32 6.49 0.94 6.31
N TYR A 33 6.25 -0.21 5.69
CA TYR A 33 7.23 -1.27 5.55
C TYR A 33 7.29 -1.73 4.10
N LYS A 34 8.50 -1.80 3.57
CA LYS A 34 8.77 -2.31 2.22
C LYS A 34 9.31 -3.74 2.36
N PRO A 35 8.50 -4.77 2.10
CA PRO A 35 8.98 -6.15 2.21
C PRO A 35 10.15 -6.40 1.26
N PRO A 36 11.15 -7.18 1.68
CA PRO A 36 12.23 -7.56 0.79
C PRO A 36 11.70 -8.45 -0.33
N GLY A 37 12.26 -8.28 -1.53
CA GLY A 37 11.93 -9.13 -2.66
C GLY A 37 12.81 -10.38 -2.72
N GLY A 38 12.61 -11.17 -3.78
CA GLY A 38 13.44 -12.34 -4.05
C GLY A 38 13.22 -13.46 -3.05
N MET A 39 14.29 -14.24 -2.82
CA MET A 39 14.21 -15.44 -2.00
C MET A 39 13.95 -15.18 -0.51
N PHE A 40 14.19 -13.96 -0.04
CA PHE A 40 13.99 -13.59 1.36
C PHE A 40 12.60 -13.02 1.62
N GLY A 41 11.83 -12.72 0.57
CA GLY A 41 10.47 -12.25 0.68
C GLY A 41 9.47 -13.40 0.59
N ARG A 42 8.32 -13.23 1.27
CA ARG A 42 7.22 -14.18 1.15
C ARG A 42 6.57 -14.03 -0.23
N ALA A 43 6.41 -15.14 -0.95
CA ALA A 43 5.77 -15.13 -2.26
C ALA A 43 4.35 -14.54 -2.19
N GLY A 44 4.01 -13.65 -3.12
CA GLY A 44 2.71 -13.01 -3.18
C GLY A 44 2.53 -11.84 -2.23
N THR A 45 3.53 -11.51 -1.40
CA THR A 45 3.45 -10.34 -0.53
C THR A 45 3.45 -9.05 -1.37
N ALA A 46 2.57 -8.12 -1.01
CA ALA A 46 2.49 -6.84 -1.69
C ALA A 46 3.77 -6.02 -1.51
N ASP A 47 4.03 -5.11 -2.46
CA ASP A 47 5.24 -4.28 -2.45
C ASP A 47 5.30 -3.29 -1.30
N CYS A 48 4.14 -2.83 -0.84
CA CYS A 48 4.05 -1.81 0.19
C CYS A 48 3.05 -2.23 1.24
N LEU A 49 3.50 -2.30 2.48
CA LEU A 49 2.63 -2.53 3.63
C LEU A 49 2.66 -1.28 4.51
N LEU A 50 1.49 -0.81 4.89
CA LEU A 50 1.42 0.35 5.78
C LEU A 50 0.27 0.20 6.77
N CYS A 51 0.40 0.89 7.88
CA CYS A 51 -0.66 1.03 8.86
C CYS A 51 -0.95 2.51 9.03
N TRP A 52 -2.21 2.89 8.84
CA TRP A 52 -2.63 4.26 8.96
C TRP A 52 -3.95 4.32 9.72
N ARG A 53 -3.96 5.08 10.81
CA ARG A 53 -5.14 5.22 11.69
C ARG A 53 -5.67 3.87 12.18
N GLY A 54 -4.76 2.92 12.39
CA GLY A 54 -5.10 1.59 12.88
C GLY A 54 -5.60 0.62 11.83
N ILE A 55 -5.63 1.01 10.56
CA ILE A 55 -6.02 0.14 9.45
C ILE A 55 -4.79 -0.34 8.70
N PHE A 56 -4.69 -1.65 8.52
CA PHE A 56 -3.63 -2.26 7.72
C PHE A 56 -3.95 -2.12 6.23
N ILE A 57 -2.98 -1.64 5.46
CA ILE A 57 -3.13 -1.41 4.02
C ILE A 57 -1.98 -2.09 3.31
N ALA A 58 -2.28 -2.86 2.26
CA ALA A 58 -1.28 -3.48 1.41
C ALA A 58 -1.49 -3.00 -0.03
N ILE A 59 -0.44 -2.48 -0.64
CA ILE A 59 -0.51 -1.96 -2.02
C ILE A 59 0.47 -2.74 -2.88
N GLU A 60 -0.05 -3.41 -3.91
CA GLU A 60 0.75 -4.05 -4.95
C GLU A 60 0.98 -3.04 -6.07
N VAL A 61 2.24 -2.76 -6.36
CA VAL A 61 2.62 -1.78 -7.37
C VAL A 61 2.90 -2.46 -8.70
N LYS A 62 2.29 -1.97 -9.77
CA LYS A 62 2.50 -2.45 -11.14
C LYS A 62 2.75 -1.28 -12.08
N ALA A 63 3.62 -1.50 -13.07
CA ALA A 63 3.72 -0.60 -14.20
C ALA A 63 2.48 -0.72 -15.07
N GLU A 64 2.16 0.32 -15.83
CA GLU A 64 1.06 0.26 -16.80
C GLU A 64 1.27 -0.90 -17.77
N GLY A 65 0.19 -1.62 -18.07
CA GLY A 65 0.21 -2.78 -18.94
C GLY A 65 0.52 -4.10 -18.24
N ASN A 66 0.99 -4.06 -16.98
CA ASN A 66 1.27 -5.27 -16.22
C ASN A 66 0.12 -5.59 -15.27
N THR A 67 -0.06 -6.89 -14.99
CA THR A 67 -1.09 -7.37 -14.09
C THR A 67 -0.49 -8.16 -12.93
N PRO A 68 -1.15 -8.16 -11.76
CA PRO A 68 -0.70 -8.98 -10.64
C PRO A 68 -0.81 -10.48 -10.95
N THR A 69 0.03 -11.27 -10.29
CA THR A 69 -0.08 -12.72 -10.33
C THR A 69 -1.29 -13.19 -9.49
N GLU A 70 -1.74 -14.43 -9.73
CA GLU A 70 -2.80 -15.01 -8.90
C GLU A 70 -2.44 -15.06 -7.42
N LEU A 71 -1.18 -15.34 -7.11
CA LEU A 71 -0.71 -15.38 -5.73
C LEU A 71 -0.79 -14.00 -5.07
N GLN A 72 -0.43 -12.94 -5.80
CA GLN A 72 -0.55 -11.56 -5.34
C GLN A 72 -2.03 -11.18 -5.13
N LEU A 73 -2.90 -11.52 -6.07
CA LEU A 73 -4.34 -11.25 -5.93
C LEU A 73 -4.95 -11.97 -4.74
N ARG A 74 -4.56 -13.23 -4.53
CA ARG A 74 -5.02 -14.01 -3.38
C ARG A 74 -4.62 -13.36 -2.06
N SER A 75 -3.37 -12.89 -1.98
CA SER A 75 -2.87 -12.19 -0.79
C SER A 75 -3.69 -10.94 -0.49
N LEU A 76 -3.98 -10.13 -1.52
CA LEU A 76 -4.78 -8.93 -1.36
C LEU A 76 -6.22 -9.23 -0.94
N ARG A 77 -6.84 -10.27 -1.53
CA ARG A 77 -8.18 -10.70 -1.15
C ARG A 77 -8.23 -11.16 0.31
N ASN A 78 -7.20 -11.89 0.76
CA ASN A 78 -7.11 -12.35 2.15
C ASN A 78 -7.00 -11.16 3.13
N ILE A 79 -6.25 -10.15 2.75
CA ILE A 79 -6.13 -8.92 3.55
C ILE A 79 -7.49 -8.21 3.65
N ASN A 80 -8.20 -8.09 2.53
CA ASN A 80 -9.54 -7.51 2.53
C ASN A 80 -10.50 -8.31 3.42
N ALA A 81 -10.47 -9.64 3.32
CA ALA A 81 -11.31 -10.51 4.13
C ALA A 81 -10.99 -10.41 5.62
N ALA A 82 -9.74 -10.14 5.96
CA ALA A 82 -9.29 -10.00 7.35
C ALA A 82 -9.57 -8.63 7.96
N GLY A 83 -10.15 -7.70 7.19
CA GLY A 83 -10.50 -6.38 7.68
C GLY A 83 -9.53 -5.27 7.33
N GLY A 84 -8.44 -5.59 6.62
CA GLY A 84 -7.53 -4.58 6.07
C GLY A 84 -7.98 -4.10 4.70
N ILE A 85 -7.10 -3.41 4.01
CA ILE A 85 -7.33 -2.94 2.65
C ILE A 85 -6.19 -3.43 1.77
N GLY A 86 -6.50 -4.31 0.82
CA GLY A 86 -5.57 -4.76 -0.20
C GLY A 86 -5.93 -4.11 -1.53
N ALA A 87 -4.98 -3.48 -2.19
CA ALA A 87 -5.21 -2.73 -3.40
C ALA A 87 -4.05 -2.84 -4.39
N ILE A 88 -4.34 -2.58 -5.65
CA ILE A 88 -3.36 -2.54 -6.72
C ILE A 88 -3.21 -1.09 -7.15
N LEU A 89 -1.96 -0.64 -7.28
CA LEU A 89 -1.63 0.67 -7.84
C LEU A 89 -0.92 0.42 -9.17
N THR A 90 -1.55 0.81 -10.27
CA THR A 90 -0.98 0.68 -11.60
C THR A 90 -0.53 2.05 -12.09
N GLY A 91 0.79 2.21 -12.30
CA GLY A 91 1.35 3.48 -12.71
C GLY A 91 1.28 4.53 -11.59
N LYS A 92 1.56 5.77 -11.96
CA LYS A 92 1.54 6.92 -11.03
C LYS A 92 0.13 7.48 -10.93
N ASP A 93 -0.76 6.73 -10.36
CA ASP A 93 -2.20 7.04 -10.31
C ASP A 93 -2.61 7.61 -8.95
N GLU A 94 -2.61 8.93 -8.83
CA GLU A 94 -3.02 9.60 -7.59
C GLU A 94 -4.50 9.37 -7.27
N SER A 95 -5.34 9.21 -8.29
CA SER A 95 -6.77 8.96 -8.05
C SER A 95 -6.96 7.61 -7.33
N ARG A 96 -6.09 6.64 -7.59
CA ARG A 96 -6.11 5.35 -6.90
C ARG A 96 -5.70 5.50 -5.44
N LEU A 97 -4.68 6.31 -5.15
CA LEU A 97 -4.28 6.59 -3.78
C LEU A 97 -5.39 7.30 -3.01
N ASP A 98 -6.06 8.23 -3.66
CA ASP A 98 -7.21 8.92 -3.06
C ASP A 98 -8.36 7.95 -2.78
N ALA A 99 -8.64 7.02 -3.69
CA ALA A 99 -9.66 5.99 -3.50
C ALA A 99 -9.31 5.05 -2.33
N ILE A 100 -8.04 4.68 -2.19
CA ILE A 100 -7.60 3.85 -1.07
C ILE A 100 -7.79 4.61 0.24
N ARG A 101 -7.39 5.88 0.29
CA ARG A 101 -7.59 6.72 1.47
C ARG A 101 -9.06 6.82 1.85
N SER A 102 -9.92 7.07 0.86
CA SER A 102 -11.36 7.16 1.08
C SER A 102 -11.93 5.86 1.64
N ALA A 103 -11.45 4.71 1.15
CA ALA A 103 -11.86 3.41 1.66
C ALA A 103 -11.46 3.22 3.13
N VAL A 104 -10.28 3.69 3.52
CA VAL A 104 -9.84 3.65 4.92
C VAL A 104 -10.78 4.49 5.79
N LEU A 105 -11.06 5.71 5.37
CA LEU A 105 -11.92 6.62 6.14
C LEU A 105 -13.34 6.08 6.27
N ALA A 106 -13.88 5.49 5.20
CA ALA A 106 -15.19 4.85 5.22
C ALA A 106 -15.21 3.67 6.20
N LYS A 107 -14.16 2.85 6.20
CA LYS A 107 -14.04 1.72 7.12
C LYS A 107 -13.99 2.18 8.58
N LEU A 108 -13.25 3.24 8.88
CA LEU A 108 -13.19 3.79 10.22
C LEU A 108 -14.55 4.28 10.70
N GLN A 109 -15.31 4.92 9.82
CA GLN A 109 -16.65 5.38 10.12
C GLN A 109 -17.61 4.21 10.36
N GLU A 110 -17.54 3.17 9.51
CA GLU A 110 -18.37 1.97 9.61
C GLU A 110 -18.21 1.24 10.94
N ILE A 111 -16.97 1.08 11.42
CA ILE A 111 -16.71 0.39 12.68
C ILE A 111 -16.85 1.32 13.90
N GLY A 112 -17.15 2.60 13.70
CA GLY A 112 -17.34 3.56 14.79
C GLY A 112 -16.10 3.72 15.64
N ARG A 113 -14.90 3.51 15.06
CA ARG A 113 -13.66 3.45 15.82
C ARG A 113 -13.03 4.81 15.97
N GLU A 114 -12.75 5.19 17.20
CA GLU A 114 -11.84 6.29 17.47
C GLU A 114 -10.45 5.72 17.71
N TRP A 115 -9.45 6.35 17.16
CA TRP A 115 -8.07 5.93 17.36
C TRP A 115 -7.66 6.13 18.81
N SER A 116 -7.15 5.05 19.44
CA SER A 116 -6.60 5.09 20.78
C SER A 116 -5.16 4.62 20.77
N GLN A 117 -4.28 5.35 21.46
CA GLN A 117 -2.87 5.01 21.60
C GLN A 117 -2.56 4.22 22.86
N SER A 118 -3.57 3.82 23.59
CA SER A 118 -3.40 3.35 24.96
C SER A 118 -3.07 1.88 25.13
N THR A 119 -2.74 1.16 24.07
CA THR A 119 -2.54 -0.30 24.13
C THR A 119 -1.14 -0.71 24.60
N ILE A 120 -0.20 0.19 24.56
CA ILE A 120 1.18 -0.10 24.98
C ILE A 120 1.52 0.57 26.30
#